data_0a3dfae58f96452aade80574a1ddd1e8
#
_entry.id   0a3dfae58f96452aade80574a1ddd1e8
#
_cell.length_a   1.000
_cell.length_b   1.000
_cell.length_c   1.000
_cell.angle_alpha   90.00
_cell.angle_beta   90.00
_cell.angle_gamma   90.00
#
_symmetry.space_group_name_H-M   'P 1'
#
loop_
_entity.id
_entity.type
_entity.pdbx_description
1 polymer ?
#
loop_
_entity_poly.entity_id
_entity_poly.type
_entity_poly.pdbx_seq_one_letter_code
_entity_poly.pdbx_strand_id
1 'polypeptide(L)'
;MMYWQKEIETMDRKDLVKFQLERLKQTIELAGNSPFYHKIFKEKGITPDSFQSLEDLQKLPFTTKDDLRNNYPFGLAAIPLQKCVRIHSSSGTTGNPTVVLHSAKDLDQWANQVARCMYMVGLRDTDVFQNTSGYGMFTGGLGFQYGAEKLGALTVPAAAGNTKRQIKFITDFGTTCLHIIPSYATRLAEVMYEEGIDPRKDTKLHLSLIHISEPTRHLRIS
;
A
#
# COMPACT_ATOMS: atom_id res chain seq x y z
N MET A 1 -14.42 20.59 -1.81
CA MET A 1 -13.53 19.43 -1.68
C MET A 1 -14.26 18.21 -2.21
N MET A 2 -13.62 17.40 -3.00
CA MET A 2 -14.19 16.12 -3.43
C MET A 2 -13.62 15.01 -2.54
N TYR A 3 -14.47 14.06 -2.14
CA TYR A 3 -14.14 12.94 -1.28
C TYR A 3 -14.27 11.64 -2.07
N TRP A 4 -13.43 10.65 -1.80
CA TRP A 4 -13.57 9.30 -2.34
C TRP A 4 -14.73 8.56 -1.67
N GLN A 5 -14.79 8.65 -0.34
CA GLN A 5 -15.84 8.08 0.50
C GLN A 5 -16.32 9.14 1.50
N LYS A 6 -17.19 10.04 1.05
CA LYS A 6 -17.62 11.22 1.82
C LYS A 6 -18.09 10.85 3.24
N GLU A 7 -18.90 9.81 3.38
CA GLU A 7 -19.46 9.39 4.67
C GLU A 7 -18.40 9.07 5.72
N ILE A 8 -17.29 8.42 5.30
CA ILE A 8 -16.18 8.06 6.21
C ILE A 8 -15.24 9.25 6.39
N GLU A 9 -14.94 9.97 5.31
CA GLU A 9 -13.95 11.05 5.32
C GLU A 9 -14.44 12.34 6.00
N THR A 10 -15.76 12.47 6.15
CA THR A 10 -16.39 13.60 6.86
C THR A 10 -17.12 13.17 8.12
N MET A 11 -16.85 11.94 8.59
CA MET A 11 -17.48 11.42 9.79
C MET A 11 -17.12 12.28 11.02
N ASP A 12 -18.10 12.60 11.83
CA ASP A 12 -17.91 13.29 13.10
C ASP A 12 -16.96 12.51 14.03
N ARG A 13 -16.17 13.22 14.83
CA ARG A 13 -15.16 12.61 15.69
C ARG A 13 -15.73 11.56 16.64
N LYS A 14 -16.90 11.80 17.18
CA LYS A 14 -17.56 10.90 18.13
C LYS A 14 -17.97 9.58 17.46
N ASP A 15 -18.52 9.65 16.27
CA ASP A 15 -18.91 8.47 15.51
C ASP A 15 -17.69 7.72 14.95
N LEU A 16 -16.64 8.45 14.54
CA LEU A 16 -15.38 7.87 14.12
C LEU A 16 -14.73 7.06 15.27
N VAL A 17 -14.74 7.56 16.50
CA VAL A 17 -14.20 6.83 17.67
C VAL A 17 -14.99 5.55 17.93
N LYS A 18 -16.32 5.59 17.86
CA LYS A 18 -17.14 4.38 17.98
C LYS A 18 -16.82 3.37 16.88
N PHE A 19 -16.76 3.83 15.64
CA PHE A 19 -16.42 3.00 14.48
C PHE A 19 -15.02 2.36 14.63
N GLN A 20 -14.03 3.13 15.07
CA GLN A 20 -12.68 2.63 15.32
C GLN A 20 -12.65 1.56 16.43
N LEU A 21 -13.38 1.77 17.53
CA LEU A 21 -13.45 0.81 18.63
C LEU A 21 -14.11 -0.50 18.20
N GLU A 22 -15.17 -0.43 17.40
CA GLU A 22 -15.85 -1.58 16.84
C GLU A 22 -14.92 -2.39 15.92
N ARG A 23 -14.18 -1.71 15.05
CA ARG A 23 -13.17 -2.33 14.18
C ARG A 23 -12.00 -2.92 14.95
N LEU A 24 -11.58 -2.29 16.04
CA LEU A 24 -10.55 -2.82 16.94
C LEU A 24 -11.01 -4.15 17.53
N LYS A 25 -12.22 -4.22 18.10
CA LYS A 25 -12.76 -5.46 18.67
C LYS A 25 -12.80 -6.59 17.64
N GLN A 26 -13.27 -6.32 16.43
CA GLN A 26 -13.27 -7.30 15.33
C GLN A 26 -11.84 -7.76 14.96
N THR A 27 -10.88 -6.85 14.99
CA THR A 27 -9.47 -7.18 14.71
C THR A 27 -8.87 -8.06 15.81
N ILE A 28 -9.17 -7.79 17.07
CA ILE A 28 -8.72 -8.61 18.22
C ILE A 28 -9.31 -10.02 18.12
N GLU A 29 -10.60 -10.13 17.84
CA GLU A 29 -11.27 -11.41 17.66
C GLU A 29 -10.62 -12.23 16.55
N LEU A 30 -10.42 -11.61 15.38
CA LEU A 30 -9.79 -12.26 14.24
C LEU A 30 -8.34 -12.65 14.54
N ALA A 31 -7.53 -11.75 15.08
CA ALA A 31 -6.12 -11.99 15.39
C ALA A 31 -5.94 -13.14 16.40
N GLY A 32 -6.86 -13.26 17.35
CA GLY A 32 -6.88 -14.35 18.34
C GLY A 32 -7.01 -15.75 17.73
N ASN A 33 -7.37 -15.88 16.45
CA ASN A 33 -7.39 -17.16 15.75
C ASN A 33 -6.01 -17.58 15.22
N SER A 34 -5.04 -16.67 15.16
CA SER A 34 -3.68 -17.03 14.73
C SER A 34 -2.93 -17.74 15.87
N PRO A 35 -2.07 -18.72 15.56
CA PRO A 35 -1.28 -19.42 16.59
C PRO A 35 -0.49 -18.48 17.50
N PHE A 36 0.13 -17.44 16.92
CA PHE A 36 0.94 -16.47 17.65
C PHE A 36 0.09 -15.63 18.62
N TYR A 37 -0.96 -14.97 18.15
CA TYR A 37 -1.77 -14.10 19.01
C TYR A 37 -2.66 -14.90 19.95
N HIS A 38 -3.12 -16.09 19.56
CA HIS A 38 -3.89 -16.97 20.44
C HIS A 38 -3.17 -17.23 21.76
N LYS A 39 -1.88 -17.60 21.67
CA LYS A 39 -1.04 -17.83 22.85
C LYS A 39 -0.95 -16.58 23.73
N ILE A 40 -0.57 -15.45 23.13
CA ILE A 40 -0.36 -14.19 23.85
C ILE A 40 -1.66 -13.68 24.49
N PHE A 41 -2.76 -13.71 23.75
CA PHE A 41 -4.05 -13.23 24.25
C PHE A 41 -4.56 -14.09 25.39
N LYS A 42 -4.39 -15.42 25.29
CA LYS A 42 -4.72 -16.34 26.38
C LYS A 42 -3.89 -16.07 27.64
N GLU A 43 -2.57 -15.92 27.50
CA GLU A 43 -1.66 -15.64 28.63
C GLU A 43 -1.96 -14.31 29.32
N LYS A 44 -2.39 -13.30 28.57
CA LYS A 44 -2.68 -11.94 29.07
C LYS A 44 -4.15 -11.69 29.40
N GLY A 45 -5.03 -12.67 29.18
CA GLY A 45 -6.48 -12.49 29.37
C GLY A 45 -7.10 -11.46 28.43
N ILE A 46 -6.55 -11.28 27.23
CA ILE A 46 -7.03 -10.31 26.23
C ILE A 46 -8.18 -10.90 25.44
N THR A 47 -9.32 -10.22 25.46
CA THR A 47 -10.52 -10.54 24.68
C THR A 47 -11.05 -9.26 24.00
N PRO A 48 -11.95 -9.34 23.02
CA PRO A 48 -12.60 -8.15 22.46
C PRO A 48 -13.26 -7.25 23.51
N ASP A 49 -13.81 -7.85 24.57
CA ASP A 49 -14.47 -7.14 25.67
C ASP A 49 -13.50 -6.42 26.61
N SER A 50 -12.21 -6.71 26.53
CA SER A 50 -11.17 -5.97 27.25
C SER A 50 -11.01 -4.53 26.76
N PHE A 51 -11.62 -4.18 25.61
CA PHE A 51 -11.50 -2.87 24.97
C PHE A 51 -12.83 -2.12 25.06
N GLN A 52 -12.89 -1.12 25.94
CA GLN A 52 -14.04 -0.24 26.12
C GLN A 52 -13.81 1.15 25.49
N SER A 53 -12.56 1.49 25.23
CA SER A 53 -12.13 2.73 24.61
C SER A 53 -10.89 2.52 23.73
N LEU A 54 -10.49 3.51 22.94
CA LEU A 54 -9.27 3.45 22.13
C LEU A 54 -7.99 3.51 22.98
N GLU A 55 -8.05 4.08 24.16
CA GLU A 55 -6.95 4.12 25.13
C GLU A 55 -6.54 2.70 25.58
N ASP A 56 -7.47 1.76 25.55
CA ASP A 56 -7.22 0.34 25.89
C ASP A 56 -6.25 -0.35 24.92
N LEU A 57 -5.92 0.28 23.77
CA LEU A 57 -4.85 -0.20 22.88
C LEU A 57 -3.52 -0.42 23.61
N GLN A 58 -3.27 0.32 24.68
CA GLN A 58 -2.08 0.16 25.53
C GLN A 58 -1.99 -1.21 26.20
N LYS A 59 -3.09 -1.96 26.29
CA LYS A 59 -3.11 -3.33 26.82
C LYS A 59 -2.51 -4.36 25.85
N LEU A 60 -2.43 -4.02 24.55
CA LEU A 60 -1.88 -4.92 23.55
C LEU A 60 -0.35 -4.96 23.63
N PRO A 61 0.25 -6.14 23.53
CA PRO A 61 1.68 -6.27 23.37
C PRO A 61 2.12 -5.78 22.00
N PHE A 62 3.33 -5.24 21.90
CA PHE A 62 3.95 -4.96 20.61
C PHE A 62 4.26 -6.26 19.88
N THR A 63 4.18 -6.20 18.54
CA THR A 63 4.68 -7.23 17.64
C THR A 63 5.94 -6.72 16.98
N THR A 64 7.02 -7.46 17.10
CA THR A 64 8.31 -7.09 16.55
C THR A 64 8.58 -7.79 15.23
N LYS A 65 9.60 -7.33 14.51
CA LYS A 65 10.06 -8.01 13.29
C LYS A 65 10.55 -9.43 13.56
N ASP A 66 11.11 -9.69 14.73
CA ASP A 66 11.57 -11.02 15.12
C ASP A 66 10.39 -11.95 15.42
N ASP A 67 9.30 -11.45 15.98
CA ASP A 67 8.06 -12.23 16.11
C ASP A 67 7.55 -12.69 14.74
N LEU A 68 7.57 -11.81 13.74
CA LEU A 68 7.18 -12.16 12.37
C LEU A 68 8.10 -13.24 11.77
N ARG A 69 9.40 -13.12 11.97
CA ARG A 69 10.41 -14.05 11.46
C ARG A 69 10.35 -15.42 12.14
N ASN A 70 10.19 -15.42 13.47
CA ASN A 70 10.15 -16.63 14.27
C ASN A 70 8.88 -17.45 14.05
N ASN A 71 7.82 -16.81 13.55
CA ASN A 71 6.56 -17.45 13.21
C ASN A 71 6.39 -17.66 11.69
N TYR A 72 7.48 -17.59 10.92
CA TYR A 72 7.50 -17.93 9.49
C TYR A 72 7.16 -19.41 9.27
N PRO A 73 6.38 -19.78 8.24
CA PRO A 73 5.74 -18.85 7.30
C PRO A 73 4.32 -18.42 7.71
N PHE A 74 3.58 -19.19 8.52
CA PHE A 74 2.12 -19.05 8.69
C PHE A 74 1.67 -18.91 10.14
N GLY A 75 2.58 -18.73 11.11
CA GLY A 75 2.24 -18.62 12.53
C GLY A 75 1.36 -17.40 12.88
N LEU A 76 1.29 -16.40 11.98
CA LEU A 76 0.40 -15.25 12.11
C LEU A 76 -0.88 -15.36 11.27
N ALA A 77 -1.11 -16.49 10.59
CA ALA A 77 -2.34 -16.68 9.82
C ALA A 77 -3.56 -16.77 10.77
N ALA A 78 -4.47 -15.82 10.65
CA ALA A 78 -5.69 -15.73 11.44
C ALA A 78 -6.91 -16.38 10.75
N ILE A 79 -6.75 -16.82 9.50
CA ILE A 79 -7.76 -17.54 8.71
C ILE A 79 -7.12 -18.76 8.03
N PRO A 80 -7.90 -19.79 7.68
CA PRO A 80 -7.39 -20.94 6.93
C PRO A 80 -6.71 -20.52 5.63
N LEU A 81 -5.58 -21.16 5.28
CA LEU A 81 -4.82 -20.83 4.08
C LEU A 81 -5.65 -20.92 2.80
N GLN A 82 -6.63 -21.81 2.75
CA GLN A 82 -7.56 -21.97 1.62
C GLN A 82 -8.45 -20.74 1.38
N LYS A 83 -8.57 -19.85 2.38
CA LYS A 83 -9.28 -18.56 2.27
C LYS A 83 -8.34 -17.41 1.93
N CYS A 84 -7.04 -17.65 1.92
CA CYS A 84 -6.04 -16.67 1.47
C CYS A 84 -5.89 -16.76 -0.05
N VAL A 85 -5.88 -15.62 -0.71
CA VAL A 85 -5.78 -15.52 -2.18
C VAL A 85 -4.45 -14.92 -2.63
N ARG A 86 -3.67 -14.38 -1.69
CA ARG A 86 -2.37 -13.79 -1.98
C ARG A 86 -1.43 -13.86 -0.79
N ILE A 87 -0.14 -13.96 -1.09
CA ILE A 87 0.97 -13.87 -0.16
C ILE A 87 1.92 -12.76 -0.62
N HIS A 88 2.37 -11.95 0.32
CA HIS A 88 3.48 -11.02 0.15
C HIS A 88 4.58 -11.33 1.15
N SER A 89 5.81 -10.97 0.81
CA SER A 89 6.93 -11.11 1.74
C SER A 89 8.00 -10.04 1.53
N SER A 90 8.79 -9.82 2.58
CA SER A 90 10.04 -9.10 2.46
C SER A 90 11.09 -9.94 1.72
N SER A 91 12.19 -9.31 1.28
CA SER A 91 13.26 -9.99 0.55
C SER A 91 14.00 -11.08 1.34
N GLY A 92 13.92 -11.06 2.67
CA GLY A 92 14.57 -12.06 3.52
C GLY A 92 16.12 -11.99 3.56
N THR A 93 16.74 -10.90 3.11
CA THR A 93 18.20 -10.75 3.03
C THR A 93 18.94 -10.90 4.35
N THR A 94 18.25 -10.73 5.47
CA THR A 94 18.82 -10.79 6.84
C THR A 94 18.23 -11.92 7.69
N GLY A 95 17.72 -12.98 7.08
CA GLY A 95 17.07 -14.12 7.76
C GLY A 95 15.75 -14.50 7.11
N ASN A 96 14.89 -15.22 7.84
CA ASN A 96 13.57 -15.55 7.33
C ASN A 96 12.79 -14.29 6.90
N PRO A 97 12.14 -14.31 5.73
CA PRO A 97 11.32 -13.20 5.30
C PRO A 97 10.13 -13.01 6.23
N THR A 98 9.63 -11.79 6.31
CA THR A 98 8.33 -11.53 6.91
C THR A 98 7.25 -11.82 5.88
N VAL A 99 6.23 -12.58 6.26
CA VAL A 99 5.14 -13.01 5.37
C VAL A 99 3.84 -12.36 5.79
N VAL A 100 3.07 -11.88 4.80
CA VAL A 100 1.72 -11.34 4.99
C VAL A 100 0.77 -12.08 4.05
N LEU A 101 -0.30 -12.62 4.61
CA LEU A 101 -1.36 -13.31 3.89
C LEU A 101 -2.56 -12.39 3.73
N HIS A 102 -3.20 -12.46 2.59
CA HIS A 102 -4.38 -11.65 2.29
C HIS A 102 -5.55 -12.52 1.82
N SER A 103 -6.71 -12.30 2.40
CA SER A 103 -7.99 -12.73 1.83
C SER A 103 -8.40 -11.83 0.65
N ALA A 104 -9.42 -12.24 -0.11
CA ALA A 104 -10.01 -11.38 -1.13
C ALA A 104 -10.55 -10.06 -0.56
N LYS A 105 -11.12 -10.11 0.67
CA LYS A 105 -11.61 -8.93 1.38
C LYS A 105 -10.48 -7.97 1.75
N ASP A 106 -9.33 -8.49 2.18
CA ASP A 106 -8.16 -7.66 2.51
C ASP A 106 -7.63 -6.94 1.27
N LEU A 107 -7.59 -7.63 0.13
CA LEU A 107 -7.16 -7.03 -1.13
C LEU A 107 -8.11 -5.94 -1.61
N ASP A 108 -9.42 -6.15 -1.50
CA ASP A 108 -10.42 -5.14 -1.85
C ASP A 108 -10.32 -3.91 -0.94
N GLN A 109 -10.18 -4.13 0.36
CA GLN A 109 -9.99 -3.05 1.33
C GLN A 109 -8.68 -2.28 1.08
N TRP A 110 -7.59 -2.98 0.79
CA TRP A 110 -6.33 -2.37 0.45
C TRP A 110 -6.42 -1.53 -0.83
N ALA A 111 -7.00 -2.08 -1.91
CA ALA A 111 -7.26 -1.33 -3.15
C ALA A 111 -8.08 -0.07 -2.89
N ASN A 112 -9.12 -0.14 -2.04
CA ASN A 112 -9.94 0.99 -1.67
C ASN A 112 -9.17 2.08 -0.90
N GLN A 113 -8.28 1.68 0.02
CA GLN A 113 -7.45 2.64 0.75
C GLN A 113 -6.45 3.34 -0.17
N VAL A 114 -5.82 2.60 -1.09
CA VAL A 114 -4.90 3.19 -2.07
C VAL A 114 -5.65 4.10 -3.04
N ALA A 115 -6.83 3.72 -3.53
CA ALA A 115 -7.70 4.56 -4.35
C ALA A 115 -8.03 5.89 -3.64
N ARG A 116 -8.34 5.85 -2.34
CA ARG A 116 -8.58 7.06 -1.53
C ARG A 116 -7.34 7.96 -1.51
N CYS A 117 -6.16 7.39 -1.25
CA CYS A 117 -4.92 8.16 -1.24
C CYS A 117 -4.64 8.80 -2.62
N MET A 118 -4.84 8.05 -3.71
CA MET A 118 -4.68 8.55 -5.07
C MET A 118 -5.68 9.66 -5.39
N TYR A 119 -6.94 9.48 -5.01
CA TYR A 119 -7.99 10.48 -5.20
C TYR A 119 -7.70 11.77 -4.43
N MET A 120 -7.19 11.64 -3.22
CA MET A 120 -6.83 12.77 -2.35
C MET A 120 -5.72 13.64 -2.96
N VAL A 121 -4.76 13.04 -3.65
CA VAL A 121 -3.67 13.76 -4.32
C VAL A 121 -3.99 14.20 -5.75
N GLY A 122 -5.20 13.94 -6.24
CA GLY A 122 -5.70 14.49 -7.49
C GLY A 122 -5.90 13.51 -8.64
N LEU A 123 -5.58 12.21 -8.48
CA LEU A 123 -5.89 11.22 -9.51
C LEU A 123 -7.40 11.06 -9.69
N ARG A 124 -7.84 10.88 -10.93
CA ARG A 124 -9.25 10.71 -11.31
C ARG A 124 -9.44 9.52 -12.25
N ASP A 125 -10.68 9.12 -12.46
CA ASP A 125 -11.10 8.08 -13.42
C ASP A 125 -10.81 8.45 -14.89
N THR A 126 -10.62 9.73 -15.16
CA THR A 126 -10.22 10.26 -16.48
C THR A 126 -8.72 10.19 -16.74
N ASP A 127 -7.92 9.81 -15.75
CA ASP A 127 -6.47 9.75 -15.86
C ASP A 127 -5.97 8.46 -16.49
N VAL A 128 -4.77 8.55 -17.08
CA VAL A 128 -3.96 7.41 -17.52
C VAL A 128 -2.82 7.22 -16.53
N PHE A 129 -2.92 6.21 -15.70
CA PHE A 129 -1.96 5.89 -14.65
C PHE A 129 -0.95 4.86 -15.12
N GLN A 130 0.33 5.20 -15.16
CA GLN A 130 1.40 4.27 -15.51
C GLN A 130 2.20 3.86 -14.27
N ASN A 131 2.24 2.54 -14.02
CA ASN A 131 2.97 1.97 -12.91
C ASN A 131 4.35 1.47 -13.36
N THR A 132 5.41 2.17 -12.93
CA THR A 132 6.80 1.81 -13.26
C THR A 132 7.50 0.98 -12.19
N SER A 133 6.78 0.54 -11.15
CA SER A 133 7.31 -0.31 -10.09
C SER A 133 7.30 -1.79 -10.49
N GLY A 134 8.28 -2.54 -9.99
CA GLY A 134 8.31 -3.99 -10.18
C GLY A 134 7.15 -4.69 -9.47
N TYR A 135 6.67 -5.74 -10.09
CA TYR A 135 5.69 -6.68 -9.50
C TYR A 135 6.43 -7.88 -8.89
N GLY A 136 5.84 -8.51 -7.89
CA GLY A 136 6.41 -9.67 -7.23
C GLY A 136 5.90 -9.79 -5.79
N MET A 137 6.75 -10.34 -4.91
CA MET A 137 6.39 -10.52 -3.50
C MET A 137 6.27 -9.21 -2.72
N PHE A 138 6.82 -8.11 -3.25
CA PHE A 138 6.73 -6.78 -2.67
C PHE A 138 5.34 -6.16 -2.92
N THR A 139 4.85 -5.41 -1.94
CA THR A 139 3.47 -4.88 -1.94
C THR A 139 3.26 -3.68 -2.87
N GLY A 140 4.29 -2.83 -3.06
CA GLY A 140 4.15 -1.50 -3.66
C GLY A 140 3.56 -1.51 -5.08
N GLY A 141 4.12 -2.30 -6.00
CA GLY A 141 3.67 -2.33 -7.39
C GLY A 141 2.19 -2.72 -7.53
N LEU A 142 1.79 -3.81 -6.89
CA LEU A 142 0.42 -4.32 -6.95
C LEU A 142 -0.59 -3.42 -6.24
N GLY A 143 -0.21 -2.84 -5.08
CA GLY A 143 -1.11 -1.97 -4.33
C GLY A 143 -1.53 -0.75 -5.13
N PHE A 144 -0.59 -0.08 -5.76
CA PHE A 144 -0.86 1.08 -6.60
C PHE A 144 -1.67 0.73 -7.85
N GLN A 145 -1.38 -0.40 -8.49
CA GLN A 145 -2.17 -0.86 -9.62
C GLN A 145 -3.63 -1.07 -9.23
N TYR A 146 -3.91 -1.88 -8.21
CA TYR A 146 -5.29 -2.13 -7.79
C TYR A 146 -6.00 -0.88 -7.28
N GLY A 147 -5.28 0.05 -6.67
CA GLY A 147 -5.83 1.33 -6.27
C GLY A 147 -6.28 2.17 -7.46
N ALA A 148 -5.45 2.27 -8.51
CA ALA A 148 -5.77 2.99 -9.73
C ALA A 148 -6.95 2.34 -10.49
N GLU A 149 -6.95 1.01 -10.62
CA GLU A 149 -8.05 0.24 -11.22
C GLU A 149 -9.35 0.42 -10.43
N LYS A 150 -9.30 0.37 -9.08
CA LYS A 150 -10.44 0.60 -8.19
C LYS A 150 -11.01 2.01 -8.33
N LEU A 151 -10.15 2.98 -8.55
CA LEU A 151 -10.53 4.37 -8.79
C LEU A 151 -11.19 4.55 -10.16
N GLY A 152 -10.90 3.68 -11.12
CA GLY A 152 -11.42 3.73 -12.49
C GLY A 152 -10.45 4.36 -13.50
N ALA A 153 -9.23 4.70 -13.11
CA ALA A 153 -8.22 5.23 -14.03
C ALA A 153 -7.74 4.14 -15.03
N LEU A 154 -7.46 4.56 -16.27
CA LEU A 154 -6.83 3.65 -17.23
C LEU A 154 -5.42 3.30 -16.76
N THR A 155 -5.22 2.05 -16.34
CA THR A 155 -3.97 1.62 -15.72
C THR A 155 -3.04 0.93 -16.73
N VAL A 156 -1.81 1.44 -16.84
CA VAL A 156 -0.73 0.89 -17.67
C VAL A 156 0.26 0.13 -16.75
N PRO A 157 0.22 -1.22 -16.70
CA PRO A 157 1.08 -2.04 -15.84
C PRO A 157 2.46 -2.23 -16.48
N ALA A 158 3.20 -1.14 -16.64
CA ALA A 158 4.46 -1.12 -17.39
C ALA A 158 5.60 -1.89 -16.70
N ALA A 159 5.50 -2.08 -15.39
CA ALA A 159 6.53 -2.69 -14.54
C ALA A 159 7.86 -1.91 -14.55
N ALA A 160 8.90 -2.45 -13.89
CA ALA A 160 10.21 -1.82 -13.84
C ALA A 160 11.04 -2.12 -15.09
N GLY A 161 12.02 -1.26 -15.37
CA GLY A 161 13.03 -1.44 -16.40
C GLY A 161 12.65 -0.89 -17.79
N ASN A 162 13.61 -0.93 -18.72
CA ASN A 162 13.52 -0.46 -20.10
C ASN A 162 12.97 0.98 -20.21
N THR A 163 13.82 1.95 -19.88
CA THR A 163 13.46 3.38 -19.84
C THR A 163 12.87 3.90 -21.17
N LYS A 164 13.42 3.49 -22.32
CA LYS A 164 12.87 3.90 -23.63
C LYS A 164 11.44 3.38 -23.85
N ARG A 165 11.15 2.16 -23.41
CA ARG A 165 9.79 1.60 -23.46
C ARG A 165 8.84 2.37 -22.53
N GLN A 166 9.30 2.77 -21.35
CA GLN A 166 8.50 3.60 -20.45
C GLN A 166 8.13 4.94 -21.10
N ILE A 167 9.10 5.59 -21.73
CA ILE A 167 8.88 6.85 -22.46
C ILE A 167 7.89 6.65 -23.60
N LYS A 168 8.08 5.59 -24.39
CA LYS A 168 7.14 5.25 -25.46
C LYS A 168 5.71 5.07 -24.94
N PHE A 169 5.51 4.40 -23.82
CA PHE A 169 4.17 4.26 -23.22
C PHE A 169 3.60 5.59 -22.75
N ILE A 170 4.44 6.46 -22.19
CA ILE A 170 4.02 7.81 -21.76
C ILE A 170 3.46 8.59 -22.94
N THR A 171 4.16 8.57 -24.10
CA THR A 171 3.76 9.29 -25.30
C THR A 171 2.58 8.63 -26.02
N ASP A 172 2.65 7.32 -26.26
CA ASP A 172 1.65 6.60 -27.05
C ASP A 172 0.29 6.51 -26.35
N PHE A 173 0.29 6.26 -25.02
CA PHE A 173 -0.95 6.10 -24.25
C PHE A 173 -1.41 7.42 -23.61
N GLY A 174 -0.61 8.48 -23.73
CA GLY A 174 -0.94 9.77 -23.15
C GLY A 174 -1.01 9.73 -21.63
N THR A 175 -0.03 9.07 -20.99
CA THR A 175 0.07 8.96 -19.54
C THR A 175 -0.02 10.32 -18.87
N THR A 176 -0.89 10.44 -17.87
CA THR A 176 -1.12 11.68 -17.12
C THR A 176 -0.53 11.59 -15.70
N CYS A 177 -0.43 10.38 -15.16
CA CYS A 177 0.11 10.14 -13.83
C CYS A 177 1.12 8.99 -13.84
N LEU A 178 2.27 9.20 -13.17
CA LEU A 178 3.31 8.18 -12.98
C LEU A 178 3.39 7.73 -11.52
N HIS A 179 3.43 6.42 -11.29
CA HIS A 179 3.96 5.86 -10.06
C HIS A 179 5.44 5.50 -10.28
N ILE A 180 6.34 6.21 -9.61
CA ILE A 180 7.78 6.16 -9.90
C ILE A 180 8.59 6.47 -8.63
N ILE A 181 9.79 5.91 -8.49
CA ILE A 181 10.72 6.29 -7.43
C ILE A 181 11.52 7.54 -7.84
N PRO A 182 11.94 8.41 -6.90
CA PRO A 182 12.58 9.70 -7.21
C PRO A 182 13.81 9.59 -8.14
N SER A 183 14.73 8.66 -7.81
CA SER A 183 15.95 8.47 -8.61
C SER A 183 15.66 8.02 -10.04
N TYR A 184 14.60 7.22 -10.23
CA TYR A 184 14.22 6.80 -11.58
C TYR A 184 13.46 7.90 -12.33
N ALA A 185 12.71 8.75 -11.63
CA ALA A 185 12.07 9.92 -12.24
C ALA A 185 13.11 10.86 -12.86
N THR A 186 14.21 11.12 -12.14
CA THR A 186 15.34 11.91 -12.66
C THR A 186 15.94 11.26 -13.92
N ARG A 187 16.24 9.96 -13.85
CA ARG A 187 16.79 9.23 -15.00
C ARG A 187 15.84 9.21 -16.19
N LEU A 188 14.54 9.06 -15.94
CA LEU A 188 13.51 9.08 -16.98
C LEU A 188 13.50 10.45 -17.70
N ALA A 189 13.55 11.55 -16.96
CA ALA A 189 13.59 12.89 -17.51
C ALA A 189 14.85 13.14 -18.33
N GLU A 190 16.03 12.71 -17.84
CA GLU A 190 17.30 12.78 -18.60
C GLU A 190 17.18 12.10 -19.96
N VAL A 191 16.71 10.83 -19.97
CA VAL A 191 16.56 10.07 -21.22
C VAL A 191 15.51 10.70 -22.16
N MET A 192 14.44 11.29 -21.61
CA MET A 192 13.49 12.04 -22.45
C MET A 192 14.17 13.19 -23.18
N TYR A 193 14.99 13.99 -22.48
CA TYR A 193 15.75 15.06 -23.12
C TYR A 193 16.79 14.54 -24.11
N GLU A 194 17.48 13.43 -23.81
CA GLU A 194 18.40 12.77 -24.77
C GLU A 194 17.70 12.35 -26.08
N GLU A 195 16.42 11.92 -25.96
CA GLU A 195 15.59 11.54 -27.11
C GLU A 195 14.85 12.75 -27.78
N GLY A 196 15.14 13.97 -27.32
CA GLY A 196 14.53 15.18 -27.85
C GLY A 196 13.10 15.44 -27.39
N ILE A 197 12.66 14.80 -26.32
CA ILE A 197 11.33 14.94 -25.74
C ILE A 197 11.41 15.89 -24.54
N ASP A 198 10.69 16.99 -24.57
CA ASP A 198 10.48 17.83 -23.36
C ASP A 198 9.28 17.33 -22.57
N PRO A 199 9.47 16.77 -21.36
CA PRO A 199 8.37 16.23 -20.58
C PRO A 199 7.21 17.21 -20.33
N ARG A 200 7.51 18.52 -20.33
CA ARG A 200 6.53 19.58 -20.05
C ARG A 200 5.68 19.95 -21.26
N LYS A 201 6.20 19.72 -22.46
CA LYS A 201 5.54 20.13 -23.73
C LYS A 201 4.99 18.95 -24.50
N ASP A 202 5.73 17.83 -24.48
CA ASP A 202 5.49 16.70 -25.37
C ASP A 202 4.74 15.56 -24.66
N THR A 203 4.40 15.73 -23.37
CA THR A 203 3.62 14.74 -22.62
C THR A 203 2.39 15.37 -21.94
N LYS A 204 1.49 14.49 -21.47
CA LYS A 204 0.32 14.89 -20.68
C LYS A 204 0.55 14.73 -19.18
N LEU A 205 1.79 14.49 -18.75
CA LEU A 205 2.13 14.26 -17.35
C LEU A 205 1.82 15.51 -16.52
N HIS A 206 1.01 15.35 -15.50
CA HIS A 206 0.69 16.40 -14.53
C HIS A 206 0.78 15.94 -13.07
N LEU A 207 0.83 14.62 -12.83
CA LEU A 207 0.92 14.06 -11.49
C LEU A 207 1.99 12.97 -11.44
N SER A 208 2.78 12.98 -10.37
CA SER A 208 3.72 11.92 -10.05
C SER A 208 3.48 11.44 -8.63
N LEU A 209 3.17 10.16 -8.48
CA LEU A 209 3.14 9.49 -7.20
C LEU A 209 4.54 8.96 -6.92
N ILE A 210 5.31 9.78 -6.23
CA ILE A 210 6.68 9.47 -5.86
C ILE A 210 6.65 8.81 -4.48
N HIS A 211 7.34 7.69 -4.35
CA HIS A 211 7.63 7.13 -3.04
C HIS A 211 8.55 8.12 -2.31
N ILE A 212 8.02 8.82 -1.32
CA ILE A 212 8.75 9.85 -0.57
C ILE A 212 9.93 9.17 0.13
N SER A 213 11.13 9.38 -0.41
CA SER A 213 12.36 9.06 0.31
C SER A 213 12.53 10.13 1.40
N GLU A 214 12.86 9.71 2.61
CA GLU A 214 13.07 10.61 3.74
C GLU A 214 14.06 11.75 3.42
N PRO A 215 13.80 13.00 3.83
CA PRO A 215 14.67 14.15 3.55
C PRO A 215 16.14 13.96 3.98
N THR A 216 16.39 13.09 4.94
CA THR A 216 17.72 12.79 5.47
C THR A 216 18.65 12.08 4.46
N ARG A 217 18.16 11.56 3.35
CA ARG A 217 19.02 10.96 2.30
C ARG A 217 19.66 12.00 1.38
N HIS A 218 19.09 13.19 1.25
CA HIS A 218 19.67 14.26 0.41
C HIS A 218 20.95 14.91 0.97
N LEU A 219 21.25 14.73 2.25
CA LEU A 219 22.46 15.27 2.89
C LEU A 219 23.69 14.35 2.79
N ARG A 220 23.58 13.20 2.12
CA ARG A 220 24.68 12.23 1.96
C ARG A 220 25.22 12.06 0.54
N ILE A 221 24.79 12.91 -0.38
CA ILE A 221 25.32 12.96 -1.74
C ILE A 221 26.05 14.32 -1.88
N SER A 222 27.19 14.39 -1.25
CA SER A 222 28.23 15.38 -1.50
C SER A 222 29.54 14.66 -1.58
#